data_169cffda5bf466c6077db5811a46a6f6
#
_entry.id   169cffda5bf466c6077db5811a46a6f6
#
_cell.length_a   1.000
_cell.length_b   1.000
_cell.length_c   1.000
_cell.angle_alpha   90.00
_cell.angle_beta   90.00
_cell.angle_gamma   90.00
#
_symmetry.space_group_name_H-M   'P 1'
#
loop_
_entity.id
_entity.type
_entity.pdbx_description
1 polymer ?
#
loop_
_entity_poly.entity_id
_entity_poly.type
_entity_poly.pdbx_seq_one_letter_code
_entity_poly.pdbx_strand_id
1 'polypeptide(L)'
;MTTSHTSFFRAPRVSIAIAAIAFPLAFTAAAQNLASASLPDAPSFLQAATAQTVPSAEAHARIRGLVSDVAGALVPGATIKLEEDGKAVHLTEKPTSGELASQHKPLRETTSDSAGEFEFLDLPAGSYRARITAKGLEPFLTERIELAAGQHFELPNVALLVATAGTAIDVYATSAQVADAELKLETHQRVLGLAPNFYESFVWNAAPLNTRQKFYLATKSRTDPFILVPTAIIAGVETAHDTFPGWGQDAPSYGKRFAAAYGDALFGRFLGYAIFPSIFHQDPRYFYMGPAQPMKSRIWHAISSGIITRGDNGHLQPAYSHILGNGAAGALSTLYHPAGNSAGSLAGRNMGIGIGGNAVEGLFREFVLDHLTHNVPGYAKGKPADEPK
;
A
#
# COMPACT_ATOMS: atom_id res chain seq x y z
N MET A 1 59.96 -30.09 37.41
CA MET A 1 58.97 -31.12 37.02
C MET A 1 57.68 -30.74 37.68
N THR A 2 56.79 -30.06 36.98
CA THR A 2 55.33 -29.94 37.29
C THR A 2 54.66 -29.40 36.05
N THR A 3 54.00 -30.28 35.32
CA THR A 3 53.21 -30.02 34.11
C THR A 3 51.86 -29.51 34.52
N SER A 4 51.51 -28.28 34.10
CA SER A 4 50.19 -27.70 34.23
C SER A 4 49.33 -28.07 33.03
N HIS A 5 48.27 -28.85 33.26
CA HIS A 5 47.22 -29.15 32.31
C HIS A 5 46.20 -28.01 32.27
N THR A 6 46.14 -27.25 31.19
CA THR A 6 45.04 -26.33 30.88
C THR A 6 43.95 -27.10 30.12
N SER A 7 42.82 -27.37 30.77
CA SER A 7 41.64 -27.93 30.16
C SER A 7 40.89 -26.86 29.36
N PHE A 8 40.84 -27.02 28.04
CA PHE A 8 40.00 -26.22 27.14
C PHE A 8 38.51 -26.62 27.35
N PHE A 9 37.74 -25.68 27.87
CA PHE A 9 36.29 -25.77 27.84
C PHE A 9 35.76 -25.58 26.41
N ARG A 10 35.27 -26.65 25.80
CA ARG A 10 34.64 -26.64 24.50
C ARG A 10 33.17 -26.29 24.70
N ALA A 11 32.77 -25.07 24.36
CA ALA A 11 31.34 -24.66 24.37
C ALA A 11 30.55 -25.43 23.29
N PRO A 12 29.28 -25.82 23.57
CA PRO A 12 28.45 -26.50 22.58
C PRO A 12 28.08 -25.55 21.44
N ARG A 13 28.31 -25.97 20.22
CA ARG A 13 27.83 -25.30 19.01
C ARG A 13 26.35 -25.49 18.91
N VAL A 14 25.55 -24.48 19.29
CA VAL A 14 24.12 -24.42 18.95
C VAL A 14 24.03 -23.98 17.49
N SER A 15 23.82 -24.93 16.62
CA SER A 15 23.50 -24.68 15.21
C SER A 15 22.05 -24.28 15.12
N ILE A 16 21.75 -22.96 15.11
CA ILE A 16 20.47 -22.45 14.69
C ILE A 16 20.46 -22.54 13.15
N ALA A 17 19.80 -23.57 12.63
CA ALA A 17 19.55 -23.69 11.22
C ALA A 17 18.49 -22.64 10.82
N ILE A 18 18.95 -21.50 10.36
CA ILE A 18 18.13 -20.59 9.57
C ILE A 18 18.03 -21.25 8.20
N ALA A 19 16.87 -21.85 7.92
CA ALA A 19 16.54 -22.37 6.61
C ALA A 19 16.44 -21.21 5.62
N ALA A 20 17.59 -20.83 5.04
CA ALA A 20 17.63 -20.00 3.85
C ALA A 20 17.11 -20.90 2.70
N ILE A 21 15.86 -20.71 2.31
CA ILE A 21 15.31 -21.27 1.07
C ILE A 21 16.00 -20.50 -0.07
N ALA A 22 17.16 -21.01 -0.48
CA ALA A 22 17.79 -20.60 -1.71
C ALA A 22 17.06 -21.32 -2.87
N PHE A 23 16.19 -20.61 -3.57
CA PHE A 23 15.71 -21.03 -4.87
C PHE A 23 16.77 -20.67 -5.91
N PRO A 24 17.38 -21.64 -6.60
CA PRO A 24 18.27 -21.34 -7.72
C PRO A 24 17.39 -21.00 -8.93
N LEU A 25 17.31 -19.72 -9.29
CA LEU A 25 16.86 -19.30 -10.62
C LEU A 25 18.00 -19.52 -11.60
N ALA A 26 18.08 -20.74 -12.12
CA ALA A 26 18.86 -21.03 -13.32
C ALA A 26 18.01 -20.62 -14.54
N PHE A 27 18.19 -19.40 -15.02
CA PHE A 27 17.75 -19.00 -16.36
C PHE A 27 18.80 -19.50 -17.36
N THR A 28 18.57 -20.70 -17.93
CA THR A 28 19.26 -21.12 -19.14
C THR A 28 18.55 -20.49 -20.33
N ALA A 29 19.18 -19.51 -20.95
CA ALA A 29 18.77 -19.01 -22.26
C ALA A 29 19.04 -20.11 -23.30
N ALA A 30 18.01 -20.86 -23.67
CA ALA A 30 18.01 -21.71 -24.85
C ALA A 30 17.49 -20.88 -26.01
N ALA A 31 18.40 -20.25 -26.78
CA ALA A 31 18.09 -19.75 -28.10
C ALA A 31 17.90 -20.96 -29.03
N GLN A 32 16.66 -21.32 -29.34
CA GLN A 32 16.35 -22.29 -30.37
C GLN A 32 16.00 -21.59 -31.67
N ASN A 33 16.83 -21.80 -32.66
CA ASN A 33 16.58 -21.49 -34.07
C ASN A 33 15.30 -22.21 -34.51
N LEU A 34 14.23 -21.44 -34.75
CA LEU A 34 13.07 -21.92 -35.48
C LEU A 34 13.33 -21.73 -36.97
N ALA A 35 13.64 -22.86 -37.62
CA ALA A 35 13.71 -22.97 -39.06
C ALA A 35 12.35 -22.63 -39.69
N SER A 36 12.40 -21.84 -40.74
CA SER A 36 11.28 -21.43 -41.58
C SER A 36 10.58 -22.67 -42.19
N ALA A 37 9.42 -23.02 -41.68
CA ALA A 37 8.51 -23.93 -42.34
C ALA A 37 7.53 -23.07 -43.16
N SER A 38 7.57 -23.24 -44.48
CA SER A 38 6.61 -22.66 -45.42
C SER A 38 5.23 -23.26 -45.16
N LEU A 39 4.26 -22.39 -44.84
CA LEU A 39 2.85 -22.76 -44.77
C LEU A 39 2.26 -22.85 -46.16
N PRO A 40 1.40 -23.86 -46.45
CA PRO A 40 0.69 -23.94 -47.73
C PRO A 40 -0.37 -22.82 -47.84
N ASP A 41 -0.57 -22.35 -49.08
CA ASP A 41 -1.57 -21.35 -49.42
C ASP A 41 -2.98 -21.75 -49.01
N ALA A 42 -3.62 -20.89 -48.22
CA ALA A 42 -5.03 -21.01 -47.89
C ALA A 42 -5.89 -20.45 -49.01
N PRO A 43 -7.00 -21.11 -49.40
CA PRO A 43 -7.89 -20.64 -50.42
C PRO A 43 -8.57 -19.32 -50.00
N SER A 44 -8.49 -18.33 -50.90
CA SER A 44 -9.15 -17.02 -50.76
C SER A 44 -10.65 -17.15 -50.88
N PHE A 45 -11.36 -17.15 -49.80
CA PHE A 45 -12.80 -16.85 -49.78
C PHE A 45 -12.97 -15.37 -49.43
N LEU A 46 -12.98 -14.51 -50.45
CA LEU A 46 -13.56 -13.18 -50.35
C LEU A 46 -15.07 -13.32 -50.27
N GLN A 47 -15.59 -13.55 -49.06
CA GLN A 47 -16.98 -13.29 -48.77
C GLN A 47 -17.08 -11.92 -48.13
N ALA A 48 -17.61 -10.98 -48.86
CA ALA A 48 -17.97 -9.66 -48.35
C ALA A 48 -19.01 -9.87 -47.23
N ALA A 49 -18.55 -9.92 -46.01
CA ALA A 49 -19.40 -9.77 -44.86
C ALA A 49 -19.87 -8.31 -44.84
N THR A 50 -21.14 -8.10 -45.24
CA THR A 50 -21.85 -6.88 -44.90
C THR A 50 -21.70 -6.69 -43.40
N ALA A 51 -20.95 -5.66 -43.02
CA ALA A 51 -20.86 -5.22 -41.63
C ALA A 51 -22.29 -4.79 -41.21
N GLN A 52 -23.00 -5.72 -40.58
CA GLN A 52 -24.10 -5.36 -39.73
C GLN A 52 -23.47 -4.58 -38.59
N THR A 53 -23.71 -3.27 -38.59
CA THR A 53 -23.55 -2.43 -37.42
C THR A 53 -24.49 -2.98 -36.36
N VAL A 54 -23.97 -3.90 -35.53
CA VAL A 54 -24.59 -4.25 -34.27
C VAL A 54 -24.61 -2.92 -33.49
N PRO A 55 -25.77 -2.43 -33.07
CA PRO A 55 -25.82 -1.26 -32.20
C PRO A 55 -24.92 -1.63 -31.01
N SER A 56 -23.87 -0.84 -30.82
CA SER A 56 -23.02 -0.95 -29.64
C SER A 56 -23.98 -0.83 -28.45
N ALA A 57 -24.23 -1.93 -27.74
CA ALA A 57 -24.90 -1.88 -26.47
C ALA A 57 -24.09 -0.85 -25.67
N GLU A 58 -24.73 0.27 -25.33
CA GLU A 58 -24.09 1.29 -24.53
C GLU A 58 -23.61 0.58 -23.27
N ALA A 59 -22.30 0.42 -23.16
CA ALA A 59 -21.72 -0.29 -22.03
C ALA A 59 -21.91 0.61 -20.81
N HIS A 60 -22.93 0.28 -20.02
CA HIS A 60 -23.33 1.03 -18.83
C HIS A 60 -22.27 0.85 -17.76
N ALA A 61 -21.74 1.97 -17.27
CA ALA A 61 -20.78 1.97 -16.19
C ALA A 61 -21.49 2.01 -14.83
N ARG A 62 -20.79 1.66 -13.77
CA ARG A 62 -21.31 1.70 -12.41
C ARG A 62 -20.32 2.30 -11.43
N ILE A 63 -20.82 2.96 -10.39
CA ILE A 63 -20.07 3.43 -9.23
C ILE A 63 -20.64 2.75 -8.00
N ARG A 64 -19.79 2.12 -7.21
CA ARG A 64 -20.13 1.51 -5.92
C ARG A 64 -19.21 2.06 -4.84
N GLY A 65 -19.69 2.11 -3.59
CA GLY A 65 -18.90 2.53 -2.46
C GLY A 65 -19.49 2.11 -1.13
N LEU A 66 -18.69 2.29 -0.07
CA LEU A 66 -19.03 2.03 1.32
C LEU A 66 -18.97 3.32 2.10
N VAL A 67 -19.98 3.57 2.95
CA VAL A 67 -20.01 4.72 3.86
C VAL A 67 -19.83 4.24 5.29
N SER A 68 -18.79 4.77 5.96
CA SER A 68 -18.54 4.55 7.39
C SER A 68 -18.34 5.89 8.10
N ASP A 69 -18.34 5.89 9.42
CA ASP A 69 -17.79 7.03 10.16
C ASP A 69 -16.26 6.87 10.34
N VAL A 70 -15.58 7.88 10.86
CA VAL A 70 -14.13 7.82 11.12
C VAL A 70 -13.75 6.85 12.24
N ALA A 71 -14.69 6.41 13.08
CA ALA A 71 -14.53 5.29 13.97
C ALA A 71 -14.83 3.97 13.23
N GLY A 72 -15.40 4.03 11.97
CA GLY A 72 -15.71 3.01 11.00
C GLY A 72 -16.89 2.19 11.35
N ALA A 73 -17.78 2.72 12.13
CA ALA A 73 -19.11 2.19 12.17
C ALA A 73 -19.77 2.43 10.80
N LEU A 74 -20.40 1.41 10.27
CA LEU A 74 -21.15 1.52 9.02
C LEU A 74 -22.27 2.55 9.18
N VAL A 75 -22.48 3.38 8.17
CA VAL A 75 -23.50 4.44 8.19
C VAL A 75 -24.66 4.06 7.26
N PRO A 76 -25.68 3.37 7.77
CA PRO A 76 -26.88 3.09 6.98
C PRO A 76 -27.71 4.36 6.79
N GLY A 77 -28.38 4.44 5.64
CA GLY A 77 -29.28 5.57 5.34
C GLY A 77 -28.57 6.88 5.05
N ALA A 78 -27.26 6.86 4.79
CA ALA A 78 -26.57 8.04 4.25
C ALA A 78 -27.15 8.36 2.86
N THR A 79 -27.37 9.61 2.59
CA THR A 79 -27.84 10.09 1.28
C THR A 79 -26.65 10.39 0.38
N ILE A 80 -26.59 9.75 -0.77
CA ILE A 80 -25.52 9.92 -1.77
C ILE A 80 -26.14 10.57 -3.01
N LYS A 81 -25.65 11.79 -3.35
CA LYS A 81 -26.04 12.53 -4.56
C LYS A 81 -24.88 12.53 -5.53
N LEU A 82 -25.14 12.00 -6.73
CA LEU A 82 -24.16 12.02 -7.81
C LEU A 82 -24.40 13.27 -8.68
N GLU A 83 -23.37 14.08 -8.83
CA GLU A 83 -23.38 15.32 -9.61
C GLU A 83 -22.43 15.13 -10.81
N GLU A 84 -22.85 15.61 -12.01
CA GLU A 84 -21.97 15.63 -13.18
C GLU A 84 -21.01 16.82 -13.04
N ASP A 85 -19.70 16.54 -13.07
CA ASP A 85 -18.68 17.59 -13.03
C ASP A 85 -18.52 18.17 -14.42
N GLY A 86 -19.42 19.08 -14.79
CA GLY A 86 -19.39 19.77 -16.08
C GLY A 86 -18.08 20.50 -16.26
N LYS A 87 -17.59 20.60 -17.53
CA LYS A 87 -16.38 21.34 -17.92
C LYS A 87 -16.29 22.65 -17.16
N ALA A 88 -15.20 22.83 -16.41
CA ALA A 88 -14.93 24.04 -15.65
C ALA A 88 -15.14 25.26 -16.56
N VAL A 89 -16.21 26.01 -16.31
CA VAL A 89 -16.36 27.34 -16.87
C VAL A 89 -15.27 28.16 -16.20
N HIS A 90 -14.35 28.67 -16.98
CA HIS A 90 -13.36 29.66 -16.55
C HIS A 90 -14.11 30.86 -15.98
N LEU A 91 -14.33 30.88 -14.68
CA LEU A 91 -14.88 32.04 -14.00
C LEU A 91 -13.74 33.02 -13.76
N THR A 92 -13.75 34.10 -14.53
CA THR A 92 -12.84 35.24 -14.38
C THR A 92 -13.24 36.16 -13.22
N GLU A 93 -14.30 35.84 -12.49
CA GLU A 93 -14.79 36.62 -11.34
C GLU A 93 -15.02 35.72 -10.11
N LYS A 94 -14.64 36.27 -8.97
CA LYS A 94 -14.75 35.64 -7.63
C LYS A 94 -16.23 35.44 -7.28
N PRO A 95 -16.75 34.20 -7.22
CA PRO A 95 -18.18 33.99 -6.94
C PRO A 95 -18.52 34.35 -5.51
N THR A 96 -19.64 35.01 -5.31
CA THR A 96 -20.24 35.32 -4.02
C THR A 96 -20.87 34.05 -3.42
N SER A 97 -20.71 33.85 -2.11
CA SER A 97 -21.02 32.60 -1.37
C SER A 97 -22.40 31.97 -1.56
N GLY A 98 -23.33 32.62 -2.25
CA GLY A 98 -24.68 32.10 -2.51
C GLY A 98 -24.85 31.40 -3.88
N GLU A 99 -23.92 31.58 -4.81
CA GLU A 99 -24.06 31.09 -6.20
C GLU A 99 -23.49 29.68 -6.41
N LEU A 100 -22.58 29.24 -5.56
CA LEU A 100 -21.98 27.91 -5.64
C LEU A 100 -22.94 26.76 -5.30
N ALA A 101 -23.99 27.03 -4.53
CA ALA A 101 -24.96 26.01 -4.15
C ALA A 101 -26.00 25.68 -5.26
N SER A 102 -26.13 26.52 -6.28
CA SER A 102 -27.22 26.45 -7.25
C SER A 102 -26.88 25.81 -8.60
N GLN A 103 -25.61 25.50 -8.87
CA GLN A 103 -25.20 25.12 -10.24
C GLN A 103 -25.04 23.61 -10.50
N HIS A 104 -25.14 22.75 -9.47
CA HIS A 104 -25.05 21.31 -9.67
C HIS A 104 -26.39 20.64 -9.38
N LYS A 105 -27.17 20.41 -10.43
CA LYS A 105 -28.36 19.58 -10.33
C LYS A 105 -27.91 18.13 -10.11
N PRO A 106 -28.35 17.44 -9.04
CA PRO A 106 -28.01 16.04 -8.83
C PRO A 106 -28.54 15.22 -10.02
N LEU A 107 -27.65 14.47 -10.65
CA LEU A 107 -28.00 13.58 -11.75
C LEU A 107 -28.80 12.38 -11.23
N ARG A 108 -28.34 11.82 -10.11
CA ARG A 108 -28.97 10.68 -9.40
C ARG A 108 -28.76 10.79 -7.89
N GLU A 109 -29.65 10.16 -7.14
CA GLU A 109 -29.59 10.07 -5.69
C GLU A 109 -29.86 8.62 -5.27
N THR A 110 -29.10 8.11 -4.31
CA THR A 110 -29.30 6.81 -3.66
C THR A 110 -29.06 6.93 -2.17
N THR A 111 -29.38 5.87 -1.43
CA THR A 111 -29.07 5.79 0.02
C THR A 111 -28.25 4.55 0.29
N SER A 112 -27.35 4.63 1.28
CA SER A 112 -26.62 3.45 1.74
C SER A 112 -27.56 2.47 2.44
N ASP A 113 -27.31 1.18 2.24
CA ASP A 113 -28.06 0.09 2.85
C ASP A 113 -27.66 -0.17 4.32
N SER A 114 -28.14 -1.28 4.89
CA SER A 114 -27.82 -1.68 6.27
C SER A 114 -26.33 -2.03 6.50
N ALA A 115 -25.60 -2.34 5.42
CA ALA A 115 -24.17 -2.57 5.42
C ALA A 115 -23.34 -1.31 5.09
N GLY A 116 -24.01 -0.14 4.95
CA GLY A 116 -23.37 1.11 4.55
C GLY A 116 -22.99 1.17 3.07
N GLU A 117 -23.38 0.19 2.27
CA GLU A 117 -23.06 0.11 0.85
C GLU A 117 -24.04 0.91 0.00
N PHE A 118 -23.56 1.48 -1.10
CA PHE A 118 -24.39 2.13 -2.10
C PHE A 118 -23.87 1.83 -3.51
N GLU A 119 -24.78 1.86 -4.48
CA GLU A 119 -24.44 1.63 -5.87
C GLU A 119 -25.26 2.54 -6.81
N PHE A 120 -24.59 3.05 -7.84
CA PHE A 120 -25.21 3.68 -9.00
C PHE A 120 -24.97 2.81 -10.22
N LEU A 121 -26.03 2.36 -10.83
CA LEU A 121 -26.02 1.55 -12.05
C LEU A 121 -26.31 2.41 -13.27
N ASP A 122 -25.96 1.92 -14.46
CA ASP A 122 -26.30 2.51 -15.76
C ASP A 122 -25.89 3.98 -15.89
N LEU A 123 -24.64 4.25 -15.54
CA LEU A 123 -24.07 5.59 -15.69
C LEU A 123 -23.43 5.73 -17.08
N PRO A 124 -23.67 6.85 -17.79
CA PRO A 124 -22.91 7.17 -18.99
C PRO A 124 -21.43 7.44 -18.65
N ALA A 125 -20.57 7.32 -19.65
CA ALA A 125 -19.19 7.76 -19.50
C ALA A 125 -19.14 9.27 -19.26
N GLY A 126 -18.37 9.71 -18.27
CA GLY A 126 -18.32 11.12 -17.89
C GLY A 126 -17.52 11.37 -16.64
N SER A 127 -17.52 12.61 -16.20
CA SER A 127 -16.87 13.04 -14.96
C SER A 127 -17.93 13.31 -13.89
N TYR A 128 -17.77 12.72 -12.72
CA TYR A 128 -18.74 12.77 -11.65
C TYR A 128 -18.12 13.21 -10.33
N ARG A 129 -18.96 13.72 -9.42
CA ARG A 129 -18.65 13.86 -8.00
C ARG A 129 -19.83 13.32 -7.18
N ALA A 130 -19.53 12.62 -6.10
CA ALA A 130 -20.54 12.14 -5.18
C ALA A 130 -20.52 12.98 -3.90
N ARG A 131 -21.69 13.49 -3.52
CA ARG A 131 -21.92 14.20 -2.26
C ARG A 131 -22.62 13.25 -1.31
N ILE A 132 -22.02 12.98 -0.15
CA ILE A 132 -22.53 12.04 0.84
C ILE A 132 -22.86 12.81 2.11
N THR A 133 -24.08 12.61 2.60
CA THR A 133 -24.60 13.27 3.80
C THR A 133 -25.27 12.26 4.71
N ALA A 134 -25.03 12.37 6.02
CA ALA A 134 -25.72 11.57 7.02
C ALA A 134 -26.00 12.39 8.28
N LYS A 135 -27.02 12.03 9.04
CA LYS A 135 -27.47 12.78 10.22
C LYS A 135 -26.39 12.74 11.31
N GLY A 136 -25.94 13.91 11.76
CA GLY A 136 -24.93 14.06 12.82
C GLY A 136 -23.49 13.87 12.35
N LEU A 137 -23.28 13.72 11.05
CA LEU A 137 -21.97 13.62 10.43
C LEU A 137 -21.72 14.79 9.47
N GLU A 138 -20.45 15.15 9.27
CA GLU A 138 -20.07 16.20 8.33
C GLU A 138 -20.28 15.70 6.88
N PRO A 139 -20.84 16.52 5.97
CA PRO A 139 -20.97 16.16 4.58
C PRO A 139 -19.61 15.88 3.93
N PHE A 140 -19.55 14.87 3.08
CA PHE A 140 -18.37 14.51 2.31
C PHE A 140 -18.61 14.75 0.82
N LEU A 141 -17.62 15.32 0.13
CA LEU A 141 -17.61 15.49 -1.32
C LEU A 141 -16.38 14.76 -1.88
N THR A 142 -16.61 13.84 -2.82
CA THR A 142 -15.53 13.10 -3.47
C THR A 142 -14.68 14.01 -4.36
N GLU A 143 -13.46 13.58 -4.63
CA GLU A 143 -12.71 14.08 -5.77
C GLU A 143 -13.42 13.74 -7.07
N ARG A 144 -12.95 14.33 -8.18
CA ARG A 144 -13.49 14.07 -9.51
C ARG A 144 -13.28 12.60 -9.89
N ILE A 145 -14.35 11.93 -10.25
CA ILE A 145 -14.39 10.54 -10.71
C ILE A 145 -14.52 10.58 -12.24
N GLU A 146 -13.51 10.09 -12.95
CA GLU A 146 -13.58 9.91 -14.40
C GLU A 146 -14.02 8.49 -14.71
N LEU A 147 -15.19 8.34 -15.30
CA LEU A 147 -15.83 7.06 -15.57
C LEU A 147 -15.83 6.81 -17.09
N ALA A 148 -15.14 5.74 -17.50
CA ALA A 148 -15.21 5.27 -18.89
C ALA A 148 -16.44 4.40 -19.15
N ALA A 149 -16.85 4.27 -20.40
CA ALA A 149 -18.00 3.42 -20.76
C ALA A 149 -17.78 1.97 -20.32
N GLY A 150 -18.74 1.39 -19.62
CA GLY A 150 -18.68 0.03 -19.08
C GLY A 150 -17.74 -0.17 -17.90
N GLN A 151 -17.15 0.88 -17.36
CA GLN A 151 -16.23 0.80 -16.24
C GLN A 151 -16.98 0.56 -14.93
N HIS A 152 -16.46 -0.38 -14.12
CA HIS A 152 -16.84 -0.56 -12.74
C HIS A 152 -15.89 0.25 -11.87
N PHE A 153 -16.38 1.31 -11.24
CA PHE A 153 -15.59 2.16 -10.36
C PHE A 153 -15.97 1.91 -8.91
N GLU A 154 -15.00 1.48 -8.12
CA GLU A 154 -15.17 1.32 -6.68
C GLU A 154 -14.64 2.58 -5.99
N LEU A 155 -15.55 3.31 -5.34
CA LEU A 155 -15.17 4.49 -4.57
C LEU A 155 -14.39 4.03 -3.34
N PRO A 156 -13.23 4.64 -3.03
CA PRO A 156 -12.56 4.41 -1.75
C PRO A 156 -13.54 4.61 -0.58
N ASN A 157 -13.34 3.89 0.53
CA ASN A 157 -14.20 4.00 1.70
C ASN A 157 -14.42 5.46 2.08
N VAL A 158 -15.69 5.87 2.14
CA VAL A 158 -16.06 7.22 2.55
C VAL A 158 -16.26 7.23 4.06
N ALA A 159 -15.25 7.72 4.78
CA ALA A 159 -15.33 7.89 6.22
C ALA A 159 -15.83 9.30 6.56
N LEU A 160 -17.03 9.38 7.12
CA LEU A 160 -17.65 10.65 7.51
C LEU A 160 -17.17 11.09 8.89
N LEU A 161 -16.80 12.36 9.05
CA LEU A 161 -16.44 12.96 10.32
C LEU A 161 -17.69 13.27 11.16
N VAL A 162 -17.55 13.18 12.49
CA VAL A 162 -18.65 13.60 13.39
C VAL A 162 -18.81 15.12 13.30
N ALA A 163 -20.03 15.59 13.07
CA ALA A 163 -20.30 17.01 12.99
C ALA A 163 -20.01 17.68 14.34
N THR A 164 -19.12 18.65 14.33
CA THR A 164 -18.88 19.51 15.50
C THR A 164 -19.99 20.55 15.58
N ALA A 165 -20.63 20.66 16.76
CA ALA A 165 -21.69 21.63 17.01
C ALA A 165 -21.13 23.06 16.90
N GLY A 166 -21.35 23.72 15.78
CA GLY A 166 -21.00 25.11 15.59
C GLY A 166 -20.74 25.50 14.14
N THR A 167 -21.74 26.10 13.55
CA THR A 167 -21.75 26.81 12.27
C THR A 167 -22.12 25.94 11.05
N ALA A 168 -23.30 26.22 10.53
CA ALA A 168 -23.75 25.76 9.21
C ALA A 168 -22.95 26.46 8.09
N ILE A 169 -21.73 26.04 7.91
CA ILE A 169 -20.98 26.21 6.66
C ILE A 169 -20.86 24.81 6.10
N ASP A 170 -21.19 24.61 4.83
CA ASP A 170 -20.99 23.36 4.11
C ASP A 170 -19.48 23.03 4.05
N VAL A 171 -18.92 22.54 5.15
CA VAL A 171 -17.53 22.06 5.22
C VAL A 171 -17.57 20.59 4.87
N TYR A 172 -17.12 20.28 3.66
CA TYR A 172 -16.96 18.89 3.21
C TYR A 172 -15.61 18.37 3.69
N ALA A 173 -15.60 17.19 4.31
CA ALA A 173 -14.36 16.50 4.61
C ALA A 173 -13.68 16.13 3.28
N THR A 174 -12.42 16.50 3.16
CA THR A 174 -11.59 16.12 2.01
C THR A 174 -10.99 14.73 2.22
N SER A 175 -10.65 14.03 1.11
CA SER A 175 -9.91 12.76 1.16
C SER A 175 -8.67 12.85 2.06
N ALA A 176 -7.94 13.97 2.03
CA ALA A 176 -6.78 14.20 2.90
C ALA A 176 -7.14 14.26 4.40
N GLN A 177 -8.29 14.81 4.77
CA GLN A 177 -8.75 14.85 6.17
C GLN A 177 -9.17 13.46 6.67
N VAL A 178 -9.81 12.68 5.81
CA VAL A 178 -10.13 11.27 6.09
C VAL A 178 -8.84 10.49 6.30
N ALA A 179 -7.87 10.62 5.38
CA ALA A 179 -6.57 9.98 5.51
C ALA A 179 -5.82 10.40 6.79
N ASP A 180 -5.93 11.66 7.24
CA ASP A 180 -5.35 12.11 8.52
C ASP A 180 -6.00 11.43 9.72
N ALA A 181 -7.32 11.24 9.69
CA ALA A 181 -8.05 10.56 10.77
C ALA A 181 -7.68 9.06 10.83
N GLU A 182 -7.69 8.38 9.70
CA GLU A 182 -7.28 6.97 9.59
C GLU A 182 -5.82 6.79 10.02
N LEU A 183 -4.91 7.65 9.56
CA LEU A 183 -3.49 7.60 9.90
C LEU A 183 -3.25 7.81 11.41
N LYS A 184 -4.05 8.64 12.08
CA LYS A 184 -3.98 8.76 13.53
C LYS A 184 -4.32 7.43 14.22
N LEU A 185 -5.34 6.71 13.75
CA LEU A 185 -5.67 5.39 14.28
C LEU A 185 -4.56 4.37 13.98
N GLU A 186 -4.08 4.31 12.76
CA GLU A 186 -2.99 3.41 12.35
C GLU A 186 -1.71 3.64 13.16
N THR A 187 -1.35 4.89 13.45
CA THR A 187 -0.14 5.23 14.24
C THR A 187 -0.26 4.94 15.75
N HIS A 188 -1.42 4.49 16.22
CA HIS A 188 -1.62 3.96 17.57
C HIS A 188 -1.60 2.42 17.63
N GLN A 189 -1.55 1.75 16.49
CA GLN A 189 -1.51 0.29 16.43
C GLN A 189 -0.16 -0.24 16.89
N ARG A 190 -0.20 -1.24 17.77
CA ARG A 190 0.99 -1.85 18.36
C ARG A 190 0.86 -3.38 18.43
N VAL A 191 1.87 -4.08 17.92
CA VAL A 191 2.00 -5.53 18.08
C VAL A 191 2.37 -5.82 19.53
N LEU A 192 1.57 -6.64 20.21
CA LEU A 192 1.71 -6.96 21.64
C LEU A 192 1.79 -5.72 22.54
N GLY A 193 1.23 -4.59 22.10
CA GLY A 193 1.32 -3.32 22.82
C GLY A 193 2.69 -2.63 22.79
N LEU A 194 3.69 -3.20 22.13
CA LEU A 194 5.09 -2.74 22.14
C LEU A 194 5.55 -2.24 20.75
N ALA A 195 5.63 -3.14 19.78
CA ALA A 195 6.19 -2.85 18.46
C ALA A 195 5.20 -2.05 17.59
N PRO A 196 5.65 -1.00 16.89
CA PRO A 196 4.79 -0.21 16.01
C PRO A 196 4.32 -1.03 14.80
N ASN A 197 3.00 -0.96 14.48
CA ASN A 197 2.41 -1.54 13.28
C ASN A 197 1.77 -0.43 12.42
N PHE A 198 2.56 0.57 12.03
CA PHE A 198 2.08 1.80 11.40
C PHE A 198 1.89 1.71 9.89
N TYR A 199 2.43 0.69 9.24
CA TYR A 199 2.37 0.49 7.79
C TYR A 199 1.39 -0.62 7.39
N GLU A 200 0.45 -0.95 8.26
CA GLU A 200 -0.62 -1.87 7.97
C GLU A 200 -1.96 -1.17 8.14
N SER A 201 -2.74 -1.13 7.07
CA SER A 201 -4.12 -0.68 7.11
C SER A 201 -5.05 -1.88 7.16
N PHE A 202 -5.86 -1.96 8.21
CA PHE A 202 -6.94 -2.96 8.33
C PHE A 202 -8.22 -2.49 7.63
N VAL A 203 -8.25 -1.25 7.15
CA VAL A 203 -9.30 -0.70 6.30
C VAL A 203 -8.91 -0.96 4.85
N TRP A 204 -9.65 -1.84 4.16
CA TRP A 204 -9.31 -2.24 2.80
C TRP A 204 -9.27 -1.06 1.82
N ASN A 205 -10.27 -0.18 1.89
CA ASN A 205 -10.42 0.98 1.01
C ASN A 205 -10.02 2.29 1.71
N ALA A 206 -8.98 2.24 2.58
CA ALA A 206 -8.49 3.44 3.26
C ALA A 206 -8.10 4.54 2.27
N ALA A 207 -8.33 5.79 2.66
CA ALA A 207 -8.02 6.94 1.84
C ALA A 207 -6.50 7.02 1.53
N PRO A 208 -6.11 7.38 0.29
CA PRO A 208 -4.70 7.43 -0.09
C PRO A 208 -3.94 8.52 0.68
N LEU A 209 -2.70 8.22 1.05
CA LEU A 209 -1.85 9.16 1.77
C LEU A 209 -1.24 10.19 0.82
N ASN A 210 -1.35 11.47 1.17
CA ASN A 210 -0.61 12.52 0.48
C ASN A 210 0.88 12.52 0.87
N THR A 211 1.71 13.28 0.15
CA THR A 211 3.16 13.36 0.39
C THR A 211 3.50 13.69 1.85
N ARG A 212 2.83 14.68 2.45
CA ARG A 212 3.08 15.07 3.85
C ARG A 212 2.82 13.92 4.82
N GLN A 213 1.74 13.18 4.61
CA GLN A 213 1.34 12.04 5.44
C GLN A 213 2.32 10.86 5.28
N LYS A 214 2.82 10.59 4.05
CA LYS A 214 3.87 9.60 3.80
C LYS A 214 5.16 9.94 4.56
N PHE A 215 5.59 11.20 4.55
CA PHE A 215 6.74 11.66 5.32
C PHE A 215 6.49 11.61 6.84
N TYR A 216 5.31 12.00 7.30
CA TYR A 216 4.94 11.88 8.71
C TYR A 216 5.04 10.42 9.19
N LEU A 217 4.49 9.47 8.42
CA LEU A 217 4.51 8.06 8.76
C LEU A 217 5.96 7.50 8.78
N ALA A 218 6.80 7.89 7.82
CA ALA A 218 8.21 7.51 7.79
C ALA A 218 8.95 8.05 9.02
N THR A 219 8.77 9.32 9.36
CA THR A 219 9.37 9.94 10.55
C THR A 219 8.89 9.25 11.81
N LYS A 220 7.56 9.10 11.98
CA LYS A 220 6.96 8.46 13.16
C LYS A 220 7.52 7.06 13.40
N SER A 221 7.66 6.26 12.32
CA SER A 221 8.18 4.91 12.42
C SER A 221 9.68 4.83 12.77
N ARG A 222 10.46 5.87 12.43
CA ARG A 222 11.91 5.90 12.70
C ARG A 222 12.28 6.57 14.01
N THR A 223 11.39 7.40 14.56
CA THR A 223 11.56 8.00 15.88
C THR A 223 10.96 7.14 16.99
N ASP A 224 10.31 6.03 16.68
CA ASP A 224 9.81 5.09 17.67
C ASP A 224 10.98 4.36 18.35
N PRO A 225 11.08 4.36 19.69
CA PRO A 225 12.20 3.74 20.39
C PRO A 225 12.36 2.25 20.12
N PHE A 226 11.28 1.56 19.73
CA PHE A 226 11.32 0.13 19.43
C PHE A 226 12.25 -0.22 18.26
N ILE A 227 12.54 0.74 17.36
CA ILE A 227 13.47 0.52 16.23
C ILE A 227 14.89 0.13 16.69
N LEU A 228 15.28 0.54 17.87
CA LEU A 228 16.60 0.22 18.42
C LEU A 228 16.76 -1.29 18.66
N VAL A 229 15.67 -2.02 18.94
CA VAL A 229 15.70 -3.46 19.21
C VAL A 229 16.12 -4.26 17.97
N PRO A 230 15.42 -4.22 16.83
CA PRO A 230 15.86 -4.92 15.62
C PRO A 230 17.22 -4.42 15.12
N THR A 231 17.54 -3.14 15.28
CA THR A 231 18.86 -2.59 14.92
C THR A 231 19.98 -3.23 15.74
N ALA A 232 19.78 -3.38 17.05
CA ALA A 232 20.75 -4.04 17.93
C ALA A 232 20.93 -5.53 17.58
N ILE A 233 19.82 -6.22 17.23
CA ILE A 233 19.86 -7.61 16.80
C ILE A 233 20.67 -7.75 15.50
N ILE A 234 20.40 -6.89 14.50
CA ILE A 234 21.11 -6.89 13.21
C ILE A 234 22.61 -6.67 13.45
N ALA A 235 22.97 -5.64 14.20
CA ALA A 235 24.37 -5.37 14.53
C ALA A 235 25.05 -6.54 15.27
N GLY A 236 24.32 -7.22 16.15
CA GLY A 236 24.78 -8.41 16.86
C GLY A 236 25.03 -9.59 15.90
N VAL A 237 24.10 -9.86 15.00
CA VAL A 237 24.25 -10.91 13.97
C VAL A 237 25.42 -10.59 13.05
N GLU A 238 25.55 -9.37 12.57
CA GLU A 238 26.66 -8.93 11.72
C GLU A 238 28.02 -9.05 12.43
N THR A 239 28.05 -8.77 13.74
CA THR A 239 29.25 -8.97 14.54
C THR A 239 29.59 -10.46 14.69
N ALA A 240 28.59 -11.29 14.99
CA ALA A 240 28.81 -12.73 15.18
C ALA A 240 29.25 -13.45 13.89
N HIS A 241 28.83 -12.97 12.73
CA HIS A 241 29.20 -13.52 11.42
C HIS A 241 30.35 -12.78 10.74
N ASP A 242 30.92 -11.76 11.38
CA ASP A 242 31.97 -10.90 10.81
C ASP A 242 31.62 -10.38 9.40
N THR A 243 30.39 -9.93 9.25
CA THR A 243 29.83 -9.52 7.94
C THR A 243 30.65 -8.38 7.30
N PHE A 244 31.30 -7.54 8.12
CA PHE A 244 32.16 -6.44 7.69
C PHE A 244 33.54 -6.55 8.39
N PRO A 245 34.44 -7.42 7.90
CA PRO A 245 35.71 -7.68 8.55
C PRO A 245 36.60 -6.44 8.75
N GLY A 246 36.47 -5.44 7.86
CA GLY A 246 37.20 -4.17 7.95
C GLY A 246 36.90 -3.33 9.19
N TRP A 247 35.83 -3.66 9.93
CA TRP A 247 35.54 -2.98 11.21
C TRP A 247 36.13 -3.67 12.44
N GLY A 248 36.49 -4.96 12.34
CA GLY A 248 36.90 -5.78 13.47
C GLY A 248 35.71 -6.34 14.28
N GLN A 249 36.02 -6.89 15.48
CA GLN A 249 35.05 -7.59 16.33
C GLN A 249 35.02 -7.11 17.79
N ASP A 250 35.54 -5.94 18.04
CA ASP A 250 35.53 -5.32 19.36
C ASP A 250 34.26 -4.51 19.62
N ALA A 251 34.10 -3.98 20.83
CA ALA A 251 32.94 -3.19 21.20
C ALA A 251 32.72 -1.92 20.33
N PRO A 252 33.78 -1.15 19.97
CA PRO A 252 33.64 -0.07 18.99
C PRO A 252 33.13 -0.54 17.63
N SER A 253 33.53 -1.72 17.17
CA SER A 253 33.09 -2.32 15.90
C SER A 253 31.62 -2.69 15.91
N TYR A 254 31.10 -3.18 17.03
CA TYR A 254 29.67 -3.34 17.24
C TYR A 254 28.94 -1.99 17.12
N GLY A 255 29.45 -0.94 17.75
CA GLY A 255 28.87 0.41 17.66
C GLY A 255 28.82 0.94 16.21
N LYS A 256 29.83 0.68 15.40
CA LYS A 256 29.83 1.03 13.96
C LYS A 256 28.75 0.28 13.19
N ARG A 257 28.62 -1.04 13.42
CA ARG A 257 27.56 -1.86 12.80
C ARG A 257 26.17 -1.40 13.23
N PHE A 258 25.99 -1.09 14.51
CA PHE A 258 24.73 -0.55 15.01
C PHE A 258 24.37 0.78 14.33
N ALA A 259 25.30 1.71 14.22
CA ALA A 259 25.07 3.00 13.57
C ALA A 259 24.78 2.82 12.07
N ALA A 260 25.49 1.91 11.40
CA ALA A 260 25.27 1.60 9.99
C ALA A 260 23.90 0.93 9.76
N ALA A 261 23.54 -0.07 10.56
CA ALA A 261 22.23 -0.72 10.49
C ALA A 261 21.06 0.26 10.75
N TYR A 262 21.27 1.22 11.68
CA TYR A 262 20.30 2.28 11.90
C TYR A 262 20.21 3.22 10.68
N GLY A 263 21.36 3.58 10.09
CA GLY A 263 21.41 4.38 8.85
C GLY A 263 20.70 3.68 7.68
N ASP A 264 20.96 2.38 7.46
CA ASP A 264 20.30 1.57 6.44
C ASP A 264 18.78 1.55 6.64
N ALA A 265 18.33 1.34 7.87
CA ALA A 265 16.93 1.37 8.23
C ALA A 265 16.29 2.75 8.00
N LEU A 266 17.02 3.83 8.30
CA LEU A 266 16.58 5.20 8.09
C LEU A 266 16.42 5.50 6.59
N PHE A 267 17.49 5.32 5.81
CA PHE A 267 17.46 5.60 4.37
C PHE A 267 16.47 4.72 3.63
N GLY A 268 16.41 3.41 3.95
CA GLY A 268 15.45 2.50 3.36
C GLY A 268 14.01 2.94 3.61
N ARG A 269 13.71 3.43 4.82
CA ARG A 269 12.36 3.90 5.15
C ARG A 269 12.01 5.20 4.44
N PHE A 270 12.88 6.19 4.45
CA PHE A 270 12.58 7.46 3.76
C PHE A 270 12.52 7.29 2.25
N LEU A 271 13.46 6.56 1.65
CA LEU A 271 13.46 6.34 0.21
C LEU A 271 12.29 5.46 -0.23
N GLY A 272 12.12 4.29 0.37
CA GLY A 272 11.14 3.30 -0.06
C GLY A 272 9.70 3.59 0.37
N TYR A 273 9.48 4.41 1.40
CA TYR A 273 8.16 4.59 2.00
C TYR A 273 7.68 6.05 2.07
N ALA A 274 8.52 7.03 1.72
CA ALA A 274 8.12 8.43 1.64
C ALA A 274 8.49 9.07 0.29
N ILE A 275 9.77 9.11 -0.07
CA ILE A 275 10.25 9.83 -1.26
C ILE A 275 9.74 9.18 -2.54
N PHE A 276 10.10 7.92 -2.80
CA PHE A 276 9.65 7.25 -4.02
C PHE A 276 8.15 7.01 -4.09
N PRO A 277 7.44 6.65 -2.99
CA PRO A 277 5.98 6.60 -3.03
C PRO A 277 5.32 7.94 -3.39
N SER A 278 5.92 9.07 -3.00
CA SER A 278 5.41 10.38 -3.40
C SER A 278 5.68 10.70 -4.87
N ILE A 279 6.82 10.23 -5.42
CA ILE A 279 7.17 10.41 -6.84
C ILE A 279 6.31 9.53 -7.75
N PHE A 280 6.14 8.25 -7.37
CA PHE A 280 5.42 7.26 -8.18
C PHE A 280 3.92 7.18 -7.85
N HIS A 281 3.40 8.04 -6.98
CA HIS A 281 2.00 8.02 -6.54
C HIS A 281 1.57 6.65 -6.02
N GLN A 282 2.37 6.06 -5.11
CA GLN A 282 2.14 4.75 -4.50
C GLN A 282 1.85 4.89 -3.01
N ASP A 283 0.90 4.09 -2.51
CA ASP A 283 0.65 4.02 -1.07
C ASP A 283 1.66 3.05 -0.43
N PRO A 284 2.40 3.48 0.60
CA PRO A 284 3.43 2.65 1.22
C PRO A 284 2.88 1.63 2.21
N ARG A 285 1.56 1.60 2.46
CA ARG A 285 0.93 0.69 3.42
C ARG A 285 0.65 -0.67 2.81
N TYR A 286 0.67 -1.70 3.66
CA TYR A 286 0.09 -3.00 3.37
C TYR A 286 -1.41 -2.96 3.72
N PHE A 287 -2.25 -3.39 2.81
CA PHE A 287 -3.70 -3.45 3.02
C PHE A 287 -4.08 -4.88 3.39
N TYR A 288 -4.48 -5.09 4.64
CA TYR A 288 -4.88 -6.38 5.15
C TYR A 288 -6.09 -6.92 4.40
N MET A 289 -5.98 -8.14 3.86
CA MET A 289 -7.07 -8.73 3.09
C MET A 289 -8.14 -9.37 4.00
N GLY A 290 -7.72 -10.01 5.08
CA GLY A 290 -8.61 -10.49 6.13
C GLY A 290 -9.30 -11.84 5.85
N PRO A 291 -9.92 -12.42 6.91
CA PRO A 291 -10.45 -13.80 6.89
C PRO A 291 -11.72 -13.97 6.03
N ALA A 292 -12.37 -12.87 5.63
CA ALA A 292 -13.52 -12.93 4.72
C ALA A 292 -13.15 -13.42 3.31
N GLN A 293 -11.85 -13.34 2.97
CA GLN A 293 -11.36 -13.72 1.66
C GLN A 293 -10.77 -15.13 1.65
N PRO A 294 -10.83 -15.84 0.49
CA PRO A 294 -10.29 -17.19 0.36
C PRO A 294 -8.79 -17.27 0.71
N MET A 295 -8.37 -18.30 1.42
CA MET A 295 -6.98 -18.52 1.86
C MET A 295 -5.95 -18.36 0.73
N LYS A 296 -6.26 -18.90 -0.47
CA LYS A 296 -5.37 -18.80 -1.64
C LYS A 296 -5.17 -17.35 -2.08
N SER A 297 -6.23 -16.53 -2.06
CA SER A 297 -6.16 -15.11 -2.41
C SER A 297 -5.34 -14.34 -1.40
N ARG A 298 -5.51 -14.61 -0.11
CA ARG A 298 -4.74 -14.01 0.98
C ARG A 298 -3.24 -14.32 0.88
N ILE A 299 -2.90 -15.60 0.64
CA ILE A 299 -1.50 -16.00 0.45
C ILE A 299 -0.90 -15.31 -0.77
N TRP A 300 -1.63 -15.28 -1.89
CA TRP A 300 -1.16 -14.62 -3.11
C TRP A 300 -0.97 -13.11 -2.90
N HIS A 301 -1.94 -12.45 -2.28
CA HIS A 301 -1.85 -11.02 -1.93
C HIS A 301 -0.62 -10.75 -1.06
N ALA A 302 -0.43 -11.52 0.00
CA ALA A 302 0.69 -11.37 0.92
C ALA A 302 2.05 -11.54 0.22
N ILE A 303 2.23 -12.60 -0.59
CA ILE A 303 3.49 -12.85 -1.30
C ILE A 303 3.71 -11.79 -2.39
N SER A 304 2.66 -11.43 -3.13
CA SER A 304 2.77 -10.44 -4.20
C SER A 304 3.09 -9.03 -3.72
N SER A 305 2.87 -8.72 -2.43
CA SER A 305 3.22 -7.42 -1.83
C SER A 305 4.71 -7.08 -1.94
N GLY A 306 5.58 -8.07 -2.20
CA GLY A 306 6.99 -7.84 -2.49
C GLY A 306 7.25 -7.12 -3.83
N ILE A 307 6.34 -7.26 -4.79
CA ILE A 307 6.49 -6.75 -6.16
C ILE A 307 5.28 -5.95 -6.67
N ILE A 308 4.16 -5.99 -5.96
CA ILE A 308 2.93 -5.27 -6.29
C ILE A 308 2.53 -4.41 -5.10
N THR A 309 2.12 -3.19 -5.36
CA THR A 309 1.56 -2.27 -4.36
C THR A 309 0.33 -1.56 -4.91
N ARG A 310 -0.37 -0.85 -4.05
CA ARG A 310 -1.50 -0.01 -4.44
C ARG A 310 -1.01 1.39 -4.78
N GLY A 311 -1.54 1.98 -5.86
CA GLY A 311 -1.34 3.38 -6.17
C GLY A 311 -2.28 4.28 -5.36
N ASP A 312 -1.98 5.58 -5.33
CA ASP A 312 -2.84 6.59 -4.72
C ASP A 312 -4.23 6.68 -5.41
N ASN A 313 -4.34 6.12 -6.62
CA ASN A 313 -5.59 5.96 -7.36
C ASN A 313 -6.37 4.67 -7.02
N GLY A 314 -5.91 3.90 -6.05
CA GLY A 314 -6.53 2.63 -5.63
C GLY A 314 -6.17 1.40 -6.48
N HIS A 315 -5.58 1.58 -7.67
CA HIS A 315 -5.24 0.47 -8.56
C HIS A 315 -3.93 -0.22 -8.16
N LEU A 316 -3.85 -1.53 -8.40
CA LEU A 316 -2.61 -2.28 -8.22
C LEU A 316 -1.60 -1.95 -9.31
N GLN A 317 -0.34 -1.81 -8.92
CA GLN A 317 0.77 -1.50 -9.81
C GLN A 317 2.08 -2.11 -9.30
N PRO A 318 3.13 -2.26 -10.14
CA PRO A 318 4.43 -2.75 -9.69
C PRO A 318 4.99 -1.84 -8.59
N ALA A 319 5.61 -2.44 -7.56
CA ALA A 319 6.11 -1.75 -6.37
C ALA A 319 7.43 -0.98 -6.63
N TYR A 320 7.41 -0.03 -7.58
CA TYR A 320 8.60 0.75 -7.97
C TYR A 320 9.25 1.44 -6.78
N SER A 321 8.44 2.02 -5.90
CA SER A 321 8.93 2.75 -4.73
C SER A 321 9.74 1.89 -3.78
N HIS A 322 9.24 0.70 -3.45
CA HIS A 322 9.94 -0.21 -2.54
C HIS A 322 11.21 -0.79 -3.19
N ILE A 323 11.12 -1.22 -4.46
CA ILE A 323 12.24 -1.83 -5.18
C ILE A 323 13.37 -0.83 -5.37
N LEU A 324 13.06 0.34 -5.96
CA LEU A 324 14.05 1.38 -6.22
C LEU A 324 14.53 2.05 -4.93
N GLY A 325 13.64 2.18 -3.93
CA GLY A 325 14.00 2.73 -2.62
C GLY A 325 15.03 1.87 -1.90
N ASN A 326 14.83 0.54 -1.88
CA ASN A 326 15.80 -0.39 -1.32
C ASN A 326 17.11 -0.40 -2.10
N GLY A 327 17.06 -0.31 -3.43
CA GLY A 327 18.23 -0.20 -4.27
C GLY A 327 19.03 1.07 -4.00
N ALA A 328 18.37 2.21 -3.93
CA ALA A 328 18.99 3.49 -3.63
C ALA A 328 19.58 3.52 -2.21
N ALA A 329 18.87 2.97 -1.21
CA ALA A 329 19.40 2.84 0.14
C ALA A 329 20.66 1.96 0.16
N GLY A 330 20.66 0.82 -0.56
CA GLY A 330 21.83 -0.04 -0.69
C GLY A 330 23.01 0.65 -1.39
N ALA A 331 22.76 1.47 -2.40
CA ALA A 331 23.81 2.27 -3.03
C ALA A 331 24.39 3.32 -2.06
N LEU A 332 23.53 4.03 -1.32
CA LEU A 332 23.93 5.02 -0.33
C LEU A 332 24.71 4.39 0.85
N SER A 333 24.42 3.14 1.20
CA SER A 333 25.12 2.46 2.30
C SER A 333 26.63 2.34 2.06
N THR A 334 27.10 2.40 0.81
CA THR A 334 28.54 2.42 0.49
C THR A 334 29.28 3.61 1.08
N LEU A 335 28.59 4.67 1.43
CA LEU A 335 29.21 5.89 1.99
C LEU A 335 29.70 5.70 3.44
N TYR A 336 29.13 4.74 4.15
CA TYR A 336 29.43 4.52 5.57
C TYR A 336 29.72 3.06 5.92
N HIS A 337 29.63 2.12 4.98
CA HIS A 337 30.13 0.76 5.14
C HIS A 337 31.61 0.66 4.70
N PRO A 338 32.36 -0.35 5.17
CA PRO A 338 33.73 -0.54 4.78
C PRO A 338 33.93 -0.67 3.28
N ALA A 339 35.07 -0.19 2.79
CA ALA A 339 35.42 -0.31 1.38
C ALA A 339 35.52 -1.79 0.94
N GLY A 340 35.11 -2.05 -0.32
CA GLY A 340 35.15 -3.40 -0.91
C GLY A 340 33.83 -3.82 -1.58
N ASN A 341 32.76 -3.09 -1.35
CA ASN A 341 31.46 -3.35 -1.98
C ASN A 341 31.17 -2.30 -3.05
N SER A 342 30.80 -2.72 -4.26
CA SER A 342 30.34 -1.78 -5.28
C SER A 342 28.89 -1.33 -4.98
N ALA A 343 28.58 -0.06 -5.31
CA ALA A 343 27.23 0.49 -5.13
C ALA A 343 26.16 -0.34 -5.88
N GLY A 344 26.50 -0.83 -7.09
CA GLY A 344 25.61 -1.68 -7.87
C GLY A 344 25.33 -3.04 -7.21
N SER A 345 26.37 -3.66 -6.60
CA SER A 345 26.20 -4.93 -5.88
C SER A 345 25.31 -4.77 -4.64
N LEU A 346 25.54 -3.74 -3.83
CA LEU A 346 24.72 -3.48 -2.64
C LEU A 346 23.30 -3.06 -3.03
N ALA A 347 23.13 -2.25 -4.08
CA ALA A 347 21.81 -1.91 -4.60
C ALA A 347 21.02 -3.15 -5.03
N GLY A 348 21.62 -4.01 -5.84
CA GLY A 348 20.97 -5.25 -6.30
C GLY A 348 20.65 -6.21 -5.15
N ARG A 349 21.58 -6.36 -4.19
CA ARG A 349 21.35 -7.15 -2.97
C ARG A 349 20.17 -6.63 -2.16
N ASN A 350 20.13 -5.32 -1.91
CA ASN A 350 19.08 -4.70 -1.10
C ASN A 350 17.71 -4.72 -1.82
N MET A 351 17.68 -4.61 -3.16
CA MET A 351 16.46 -4.84 -3.93
C MET A 351 15.93 -6.26 -3.72
N GLY A 352 16.78 -7.28 -3.87
CA GLY A 352 16.40 -8.68 -3.68
C GLY A 352 15.94 -8.98 -2.25
N ILE A 353 16.68 -8.52 -1.25
CA ILE A 353 16.31 -8.66 0.17
C ILE A 353 14.98 -7.92 0.44
N GLY A 354 14.80 -6.74 -0.13
CA GLY A 354 13.56 -5.97 0.02
C GLY A 354 12.35 -6.67 -0.57
N ILE A 355 12.47 -7.24 -1.77
CA ILE A 355 11.38 -8.00 -2.40
C ILE A 355 11.01 -9.23 -1.56
N GLY A 356 12.00 -10.05 -1.19
CA GLY A 356 11.78 -11.24 -0.37
C GLY A 356 11.28 -10.90 1.04
N GLY A 357 11.87 -9.86 1.65
CA GLY A 357 11.48 -9.36 2.97
C GLY A 357 10.03 -8.89 3.01
N ASN A 358 9.61 -8.06 2.05
CA ASN A 358 8.23 -7.60 1.95
C ASN A 358 7.23 -8.75 1.74
N ALA A 359 7.59 -9.77 0.95
CA ALA A 359 6.74 -10.96 0.77
C ALA A 359 6.56 -11.75 2.09
N VAL A 360 7.66 -11.95 2.85
CA VAL A 360 7.61 -12.61 4.16
C VAL A 360 6.86 -11.74 5.17
N GLU A 361 7.13 -10.45 5.20
CA GLU A 361 6.42 -9.49 6.07
C GLU A 361 4.94 -9.46 5.74
N GLY A 362 4.56 -9.51 4.45
CA GLY A 362 3.18 -9.61 4.00
C GLY A 362 2.47 -10.85 4.55
N LEU A 363 3.12 -12.03 4.49
CA LEU A 363 2.58 -13.25 5.11
C LEU A 363 2.42 -13.10 6.63
N PHE A 364 3.39 -12.45 7.28
CA PHE A 364 3.33 -12.23 8.72
C PHE A 364 2.20 -11.27 9.10
N ARG A 365 2.00 -10.19 8.34
CA ARG A 365 0.89 -9.25 8.50
C ARG A 365 -0.45 -9.92 8.28
N GLU A 366 -0.57 -10.69 7.20
CA GLU A 366 -1.83 -11.32 6.82
C GLU A 366 -2.32 -12.43 7.77
N PHE A 367 -1.38 -13.13 8.44
CA PHE A 367 -1.75 -14.34 9.20
C PHE A 367 -1.36 -14.34 10.68
N VAL A 368 -0.53 -13.40 11.10
CA VAL A 368 0.00 -13.35 12.48
C VAL A 368 -0.29 -12.03 13.15
N LEU A 369 0.02 -10.91 12.49
CA LEU A 369 -0.06 -9.59 13.15
C LEU A 369 -1.50 -9.15 13.41
N ASP A 370 -2.47 -9.59 12.64
CA ASP A 370 -3.90 -9.33 12.87
C ASP A 370 -4.36 -9.78 14.27
N HIS A 371 -3.80 -10.92 14.76
CA HIS A 371 -4.12 -11.46 16.09
C HIS A 371 -3.32 -10.78 17.21
N LEU A 372 -2.20 -10.17 16.92
CA LEU A 372 -1.26 -9.62 17.89
C LEU A 372 -1.32 -8.09 17.99
N THR A 373 -1.95 -7.43 17.01
CA THR A 373 -2.02 -5.96 16.94
C THR A 373 -3.13 -5.43 17.84
N HIS A 374 -2.76 -4.54 18.75
CA HIS A 374 -3.69 -3.83 19.62
C HIS A 374 -4.11 -2.50 18.98
N ASN A 375 -5.27 -1.99 19.40
CA ASN A 375 -5.87 -0.73 18.94
C ASN A 375 -6.29 -0.75 17.46
N VAL A 376 -6.55 -1.94 16.91
CA VAL A 376 -7.24 -2.07 15.62
C VAL A 376 -8.73 -1.81 15.86
N PRO A 377 -9.35 -0.86 15.15
CA PRO A 377 -10.77 -0.61 15.27
C PRO A 377 -11.59 -1.86 14.90
N GLY A 378 -12.68 -2.15 15.62
CA GLY A 378 -13.44 -3.38 15.42
C GLY A 378 -14.10 -3.57 14.05
N TYR A 379 -14.19 -2.51 13.28
CA TYR A 379 -14.68 -2.50 11.89
C TYR A 379 -13.58 -2.74 10.85
N ALA A 380 -12.33 -2.49 11.19
CA ALA A 380 -11.20 -2.63 10.29
C ALA A 380 -10.84 -4.12 10.17
N LYS A 381 -11.64 -4.86 9.37
CA LYS A 381 -11.55 -6.31 9.20
C LYS A 381 -10.95 -6.75 7.87
N GLY A 382 -10.37 -5.82 7.13
CA GLY A 382 -9.82 -6.06 5.81
C GLY A 382 -10.87 -5.97 4.69
N LYS A 383 -10.62 -6.67 3.59
CA LYS A 383 -11.50 -6.68 2.41
C LYS A 383 -12.82 -7.38 2.75
N PRO A 384 -13.98 -6.77 2.47
CA PRO A 384 -15.28 -7.41 2.66
C PRO A 384 -15.38 -8.75 1.92
N ALA A 385 -16.26 -9.64 2.41
CA ALA A 385 -16.59 -10.86 1.69
C ALA A 385 -17.23 -10.49 0.34
N ASP A 386 -16.79 -11.17 -0.70
CA ASP A 386 -17.05 -10.79 -2.10
C ASP A 386 -18.51 -10.48 -2.40
N GLU A 387 -18.53 -9.47 -3.05
CA GLU A 387 -19.08 -9.20 -4.38
C GLU A 387 -19.08 -10.42 -5.30
N PRO A 388 -20.26 -10.82 -5.82
CA PRO A 388 -20.30 -11.81 -6.90
C PRO A 388 -19.44 -11.31 -8.07
N LYS A 389 -18.57 -12.21 -8.56
CA LYS A 389 -17.67 -11.98 -9.69
C LYS A 389 -18.42 -11.55 -10.93
#